data_2ea635a162b4e93e7d3ccb3a3b6b4675
#
_entry.id   2ea635a162b4e93e7d3ccb3a3b6b4675
#
_cell.length_a   1.000
_cell.length_b   1.000
_cell.length_c   1.000
_cell.angle_alpha   90.00
_cell.angle_beta   90.00
_cell.angle_gamma   90.00
#
_symmetry.space_group_name_H-M   'P 1'
#
loop_
_entity.id
_entity.type
_entity.pdbx_description
1 polymer ?
#
loop_
_entity_poly.entity_id
_entity_poly.type
_entity_poly.pdbx_seq_one_letter_code
_entity_poly.pdbx_strand_id
1 'polypeptide(L)'
;MNPKVFSVKLLVQKRRGTFQLICILMSLLFGTIARLAVSQRGYNFDFESYQLVVAADEQGLTPWQTNRYNYGPIWFYILEIFDWTSQKTGVSFRYQIVLFLTFADICLSFFVYKVRGTIFACLFFLNPISIIISGYHNQFDNVSIVLMCFAVSILETSRFDQFRQRDLVAIFLMGASVATKHVFFLFIPWVALRQEKPIKKVIFLISPYLIFIVSLAPFVGSSWDAIFSNVILYRSEANRPFWNLIGIDLAGDSSAITFIFVIVMCIAGLMTKKVALTQTLYLYCLFLVAFSPAIMNQYLAIAAFGAIGLFNVGFIPYFVYSTYWLLKNENGLQISRFEISWFDYLTKFEFQSFPVLLLFGLVWFFLKVNFFDKNC
;
A
#
# COMPACT_ATOMS: atom_id res chain seq x y z
N MET A 1 16.33 29.80 -37.11
CA MET A 1 15.08 29.38 -36.43
C MET A 1 14.21 30.65 -36.28
N ASN A 2 12.96 30.65 -36.73
CA ASN A 2 12.13 31.85 -36.75
C ASN A 2 11.73 32.23 -35.30
N PRO A 3 12.08 33.45 -34.80
CA PRO A 3 11.84 33.85 -33.41
C PRO A 3 10.35 33.82 -32.98
N LYS A 4 9.42 34.00 -33.92
CA LYS A 4 7.98 33.87 -33.66
C LYS A 4 7.55 32.43 -33.31
N VAL A 5 8.17 31.39 -33.93
CA VAL A 5 7.86 29.95 -33.66
C VAL A 5 8.40 29.57 -32.30
N PHE A 6 9.54 30.13 -31.87
CA PHE A 6 10.12 29.86 -30.55
C PHE A 6 9.26 30.48 -29.44
N SER A 7 8.76 31.71 -29.63
CA SER A 7 7.89 32.38 -28.66
C SER A 7 6.54 31.67 -28.47
N VAL A 8 5.92 31.16 -29.53
CA VAL A 8 4.66 30.40 -29.43
C VAL A 8 4.85 29.07 -28.71
N LYS A 9 5.94 28.33 -28.97
CA LYS A 9 6.25 27.09 -28.26
C LYS A 9 6.43 27.33 -26.76
N LEU A 10 7.14 28.38 -26.36
CA LEU A 10 7.33 28.78 -24.96
C LEU A 10 6.00 29.14 -24.28
N LEU A 11 5.11 29.86 -24.94
CA LEU A 11 3.80 30.20 -24.40
C LEU A 11 2.90 29.00 -24.23
N VAL A 12 2.89 28.07 -25.18
CA VAL A 12 2.14 26.79 -25.10
C VAL A 12 2.68 25.93 -23.97
N GLN A 13 4.00 25.81 -23.83
CA GLN A 13 4.64 25.07 -22.77
C GLN A 13 4.34 25.64 -21.37
N LYS A 14 4.39 26.99 -21.23
CA LYS A 14 4.04 27.70 -19.99
C LYS A 14 2.57 27.47 -19.61
N ARG A 15 1.64 27.61 -20.58
CA ARG A 15 0.21 27.36 -20.37
C ARG A 15 -0.07 25.92 -19.95
N ARG A 16 0.62 24.95 -20.56
CA ARG A 16 0.50 23.53 -20.20
C ARG A 16 0.96 23.28 -18.75
N GLY A 17 2.08 23.86 -18.33
CA GLY A 17 2.57 23.76 -16.95
C GLY A 17 1.61 24.36 -15.93
N THR A 18 1.06 25.54 -16.22
CA THR A 18 0.05 26.21 -15.36
C THR A 18 -1.22 25.36 -15.23
N PHE A 19 -1.72 24.79 -16.32
CA PHE A 19 -2.90 23.92 -16.30
C PHE A 19 -2.65 22.66 -15.47
N GLN A 20 -1.50 22.01 -15.63
CA GLN A 20 -1.11 20.84 -14.84
C GLN A 20 -1.05 21.16 -13.33
N LEU A 21 -0.48 22.30 -12.96
CA LEU A 21 -0.43 22.76 -11.58
C LEU A 21 -1.83 22.96 -11.00
N ILE A 22 -2.73 23.62 -11.75
CA ILE A 22 -4.13 23.82 -11.33
C ILE A 22 -4.80 22.45 -11.11
N CYS A 23 -4.66 21.50 -12.03
CA CYS A 23 -5.23 20.17 -11.88
C CYS A 23 -4.73 19.46 -10.62
N ILE A 24 -3.44 19.55 -10.32
CA ILE A 24 -2.86 18.98 -9.09
C ILE A 24 -3.46 19.65 -7.86
N LEU A 25 -3.45 21.00 -7.79
CA LEU A 25 -3.96 21.72 -6.62
C LEU A 25 -5.45 21.45 -6.39
N MET A 26 -6.26 21.41 -7.44
CA MET A 26 -7.69 21.07 -7.33
C MET A 26 -7.88 19.63 -6.88
N SER A 27 -7.11 18.67 -7.39
CA SER A 27 -7.19 17.29 -6.94
C SER A 27 -6.80 17.14 -5.46
N LEU A 28 -5.75 17.84 -5.02
CA LEU A 28 -5.34 17.84 -3.61
C LEU A 28 -6.43 18.45 -2.72
N LEU A 29 -7.03 19.55 -3.12
CA LEU A 29 -8.12 20.19 -2.37
C LEU A 29 -9.33 19.25 -2.25
N PHE A 30 -9.87 18.80 -3.39
CA PHE A 30 -11.07 17.97 -3.40
C PHE A 30 -10.84 16.59 -2.74
N GLY A 31 -9.69 15.96 -2.99
CA GLY A 31 -9.38 14.67 -2.38
C GLY A 31 -9.17 14.76 -0.87
N THR A 32 -8.62 15.86 -0.35
CA THR A 32 -8.52 16.12 1.09
C THR A 32 -9.89 16.35 1.71
N ILE A 33 -10.71 17.21 1.10
CA ILE A 33 -12.09 17.47 1.56
C ILE A 33 -12.90 16.17 1.58
N ALA A 34 -12.78 15.34 0.53
CA ALA A 34 -13.47 14.06 0.45
C ALA A 34 -13.08 13.12 1.59
N ARG A 35 -11.78 13.00 1.93
CA ARG A 35 -11.31 12.17 3.06
C ARG A 35 -11.85 12.67 4.40
N LEU A 36 -11.83 13.98 4.62
CA LEU A 36 -12.40 14.58 5.83
C LEU A 36 -13.93 14.38 5.89
N ALA A 37 -14.65 14.52 4.78
CA ALA A 37 -16.08 14.28 4.74
C ALA A 37 -16.44 12.81 5.00
N VAL A 38 -15.70 11.88 4.43
CA VAL A 38 -15.88 10.44 4.63
C VAL A 38 -15.56 10.05 6.08
N SER A 39 -14.58 10.68 6.72
CA SER A 39 -14.26 10.44 8.12
C SER A 39 -15.39 10.79 9.08
N GLN A 40 -16.33 11.64 8.69
CA GLN A 40 -17.50 12.00 9.51
C GLN A 40 -18.65 10.99 9.42
N ARG A 41 -18.58 10.01 8.51
CA ARG A 41 -19.63 8.99 8.33
C ARG A 41 -19.64 7.88 9.38
N GLY A 42 -18.72 7.92 10.32
CA GLY A 42 -18.51 6.87 11.31
C GLY A 42 -17.09 6.30 11.22
N TYR A 43 -16.84 5.24 11.92
CA TYR A 43 -15.56 4.54 11.96
C TYR A 43 -15.77 3.02 11.99
N ASN A 44 -14.70 2.29 11.76
CA ASN A 44 -14.71 0.84 11.78
C ASN A 44 -13.88 0.30 12.93
N PHE A 45 -13.81 -1.02 12.98
CA PHE A 45 -13.04 -1.80 13.95
C PHE A 45 -11.57 -1.35 14.10
N ASP A 46 -10.91 -0.90 13.01
CA ASP A 46 -9.50 -0.52 13.06
C ASP A 46 -9.29 0.75 13.88
N PHE A 47 -10.15 1.75 13.70
CA PHE A 47 -10.08 2.97 14.50
C PHE A 47 -10.37 2.71 15.99
N GLU A 48 -11.34 1.85 16.30
CA GLU A 48 -11.57 1.40 17.70
C GLU A 48 -10.33 0.73 18.28
N SER A 49 -9.63 -0.07 17.49
CA SER A 49 -8.39 -0.72 17.92
C SER A 49 -7.31 0.30 18.26
N TYR A 50 -7.20 1.42 17.52
CA TYR A 50 -6.25 2.48 17.83
C TYR A 50 -6.58 3.19 19.14
N GLN A 51 -7.87 3.44 19.41
CA GLN A 51 -8.30 4.03 20.69
C GLN A 51 -7.99 3.09 21.86
N LEU A 52 -8.25 1.79 21.71
CA LEU A 52 -7.93 0.79 22.72
C LEU A 52 -6.42 0.70 23.02
N VAL A 53 -5.60 0.78 21.96
CA VAL A 53 -4.14 0.71 22.10
C VAL A 53 -3.59 1.90 22.89
N VAL A 54 -4.05 3.10 22.59
CA VAL A 54 -3.63 4.31 23.32
C VAL A 54 -4.14 4.28 24.77
N ALA A 55 -5.40 3.89 24.99
CA ALA A 55 -5.95 3.77 26.34
C ALA A 55 -5.25 2.67 27.18
N ALA A 56 -4.71 1.64 26.54
CA ALA A 56 -3.93 0.60 27.22
C ALA A 56 -2.56 1.12 27.66
N ASP A 57 -1.92 1.98 26.86
CA ASP A 57 -0.65 2.61 27.22
C ASP A 57 -0.78 3.52 28.44
N GLU A 58 -1.87 4.28 28.57
CA GLU A 58 -2.18 5.06 29.79
C GLU A 58 -2.26 4.19 31.05
N GLN A 59 -2.54 2.89 30.90
CA GLN A 59 -2.58 1.90 31.98
C GLN A 59 -1.25 1.16 32.17
N GLY A 60 -0.21 1.53 31.43
CA GLY A 60 1.11 0.89 31.46
C GLY A 60 1.16 -0.46 30.73
N LEU A 61 0.16 -0.76 29.87
CA LEU A 61 0.14 -1.94 29.01
C LEU A 61 0.76 -1.60 27.66
N THR A 62 1.35 -2.59 27.01
CA THR A 62 1.86 -2.40 25.66
C THR A 62 0.75 -2.65 24.60
N PRO A 63 0.89 -2.10 23.38
CA PRO A 63 -0.13 -2.24 22.34
C PRO A 63 -0.50 -3.70 22.03
N TRP A 64 0.47 -4.59 22.05
CA TRP A 64 0.24 -6.02 21.72
C TRP A 64 -0.55 -6.79 22.79
N GLN A 65 -0.56 -6.32 24.03
CA GLN A 65 -1.35 -6.92 25.12
C GLN A 65 -2.86 -6.66 24.97
N THR A 66 -3.26 -5.76 24.08
CA THR A 66 -4.68 -5.52 23.77
C THR A 66 -5.31 -6.62 22.90
N ASN A 67 -4.52 -7.50 22.28
CA ASN A 67 -4.93 -8.44 21.21
C ASN A 67 -5.62 -7.78 19.99
N ARG A 68 -5.48 -6.44 19.86
CA ARG A 68 -6.05 -5.62 18.78
C ARG A 68 -4.96 -4.95 17.94
N TYR A 69 -3.69 -5.23 18.24
CA TYR A 69 -2.53 -4.64 17.58
C TYR A 69 -1.56 -5.73 17.09
N ASN A 70 -1.44 -5.86 15.78
CA ASN A 70 -0.62 -6.87 15.12
C ASN A 70 0.42 -6.24 14.17
N TYR A 71 0.80 -4.99 14.43
CA TYR A 71 1.72 -4.23 13.60
C TYR A 71 3.06 -4.01 14.30
N GLY A 72 4.02 -3.41 13.57
CA GLY A 72 5.27 -2.97 14.15
C GLY A 72 5.11 -1.70 15.00
N PRO A 73 6.14 -1.30 15.77
CA PRO A 73 6.01 -0.26 16.79
C PRO A 73 5.93 1.17 16.24
N ILE A 74 6.30 1.41 14.98
CA ILE A 74 6.32 2.77 14.42
C ILE A 74 4.92 3.37 14.41
N TRP A 75 3.90 2.57 14.03
CA TRP A 75 2.52 3.07 14.04
C TRP A 75 2.02 3.38 15.44
N PHE A 76 2.38 2.58 16.42
CA PHE A 76 2.07 2.83 17.82
C PHE A 76 2.61 4.19 18.30
N TYR A 77 3.89 4.48 18.08
CA TYR A 77 4.46 5.78 18.43
C TYR A 77 3.78 6.96 17.72
N ILE A 78 3.34 6.78 16.49
CA ILE A 78 2.57 7.80 15.77
C ILE A 78 1.20 8.02 16.43
N LEU A 79 0.52 6.96 16.86
CA LEU A 79 -0.75 7.05 17.59
C LEU A 79 -0.58 7.78 18.92
N GLU A 80 0.47 7.49 19.68
CA GLU A 80 0.78 8.17 20.94
C GLU A 80 1.03 9.67 20.75
N ILE A 81 1.78 10.05 19.72
CA ILE A 81 2.00 11.46 19.38
C ILE A 81 0.67 12.15 19.08
N PHE A 82 -0.23 11.50 18.34
CA PHE A 82 -1.53 12.07 17.99
C PHE A 82 -2.46 12.16 19.20
N ASP A 83 -2.44 11.19 20.08
CA ASP A 83 -3.22 11.25 21.31
C ASP A 83 -2.73 12.37 22.22
N TRP A 84 -1.43 12.42 22.50
CA TRP A 84 -0.82 13.50 23.28
C TRP A 84 -1.14 14.89 22.67
N THR A 85 -1.05 15.02 21.35
CA THR A 85 -1.37 16.27 20.65
C THR A 85 -2.87 16.58 20.75
N SER A 86 -3.74 15.57 20.66
CA SER A 86 -5.18 15.72 20.82
C SER A 86 -5.54 16.26 22.19
N GLN A 87 -4.97 15.70 23.25
CA GLN A 87 -5.17 16.13 24.62
C GLN A 87 -4.68 17.58 24.86
N LYS A 88 -3.58 17.99 24.22
CA LYS A 88 -3.00 19.34 24.38
C LYS A 88 -3.70 20.42 23.56
N THR A 89 -4.17 20.11 22.37
CA THR A 89 -4.69 21.10 21.39
C THR A 89 -6.21 21.07 21.25
N GLY A 90 -6.88 20.02 21.72
CA GLY A 90 -8.30 19.77 21.48
C GLY A 90 -8.63 19.34 20.04
N VAL A 91 -7.63 19.18 19.18
CA VAL A 91 -7.84 18.65 17.81
C VAL A 91 -8.10 17.16 17.92
N SER A 92 -9.23 16.69 17.36
CA SER A 92 -9.63 15.29 17.42
C SER A 92 -8.51 14.34 16.98
N PHE A 93 -8.23 13.33 17.80
CA PHE A 93 -7.31 12.23 17.52
C PHE A 93 -7.52 11.64 16.12
N ARG A 94 -8.78 11.38 15.75
CA ARG A 94 -9.12 10.86 14.44
C ARG A 94 -8.76 11.81 13.29
N TYR A 95 -9.02 13.11 13.44
CA TYR A 95 -8.67 14.08 12.39
C TYR A 95 -7.16 14.13 12.14
N GLN A 96 -6.36 14.01 13.18
CA GLN A 96 -4.90 13.97 13.04
C GLN A 96 -4.46 12.74 12.23
N ILE A 97 -5.05 11.56 12.52
CA ILE A 97 -4.80 10.34 11.75
C ILE A 97 -5.19 10.55 10.28
N VAL A 98 -6.41 11.04 10.00
CA VAL A 98 -6.88 11.26 8.62
C VAL A 98 -6.01 12.23 7.85
N LEU A 99 -5.58 13.33 8.49
CA LEU A 99 -4.68 14.31 7.86
C LEU A 99 -3.29 13.70 7.58
N PHE A 100 -2.76 12.92 8.50
CA PHE A 100 -1.48 12.23 8.31
C PHE A 100 -1.54 11.19 7.18
N LEU A 101 -2.60 10.39 7.13
CA LEU A 101 -2.81 9.44 6.04
C LEU A 101 -3.05 10.15 4.70
N THR A 102 -3.74 11.29 4.72
CA THR A 102 -3.89 12.15 3.53
C THR A 102 -2.53 12.66 3.05
N PHE A 103 -1.66 13.08 3.98
CA PHE A 103 -0.29 13.48 3.63
C PHE A 103 0.51 12.32 3.03
N ALA A 104 0.39 11.10 3.56
CA ALA A 104 0.99 9.92 2.94
C ALA A 104 0.47 9.70 1.51
N ASP A 105 -0.84 9.83 1.28
CA ASP A 105 -1.42 9.73 -0.07
C ASP A 105 -0.94 10.85 -1.01
N ILE A 106 -0.68 12.06 -0.51
CA ILE A 106 -0.04 13.15 -1.28
C ILE A 106 1.38 12.73 -1.70
N CYS A 107 2.17 12.15 -0.79
CA CYS A 107 3.50 11.64 -1.11
C CYS A 107 3.45 10.55 -2.19
N LEU A 108 2.51 9.61 -2.10
CA LEU A 108 2.30 8.58 -3.12
C LEU A 108 1.85 9.18 -4.46
N SER A 109 0.94 10.15 -4.43
CA SER A 109 0.51 10.87 -5.64
C SER A 109 1.70 11.56 -6.32
N PHE A 110 2.60 12.17 -5.54
CA PHE A 110 3.83 12.76 -6.08
C PHE A 110 4.79 11.72 -6.66
N PHE A 111 4.89 10.54 -6.05
CA PHE A 111 5.65 9.43 -6.61
C PHE A 111 5.06 8.97 -7.95
N VAL A 112 3.74 8.79 -8.02
CA VAL A 112 3.02 8.47 -9.27
C VAL A 112 3.22 9.58 -10.31
N TYR A 113 3.18 10.86 -9.90
CA TYR A 113 3.46 11.99 -10.79
C TYR A 113 4.82 11.89 -11.47
N LYS A 114 5.87 11.58 -10.71
CA LYS A 114 7.22 11.43 -11.26
C LYS A 114 7.34 10.30 -12.28
N VAL A 115 6.59 9.23 -12.11
CA VAL A 115 6.67 8.03 -12.95
C VAL A 115 5.69 8.07 -14.13
N ARG A 116 4.46 8.59 -13.91
CA ARG A 116 3.34 8.49 -14.84
C ARG A 116 2.75 9.84 -15.27
N GLY A 117 3.14 10.92 -14.61
CA GLY A 117 2.68 12.29 -14.90
C GLY A 117 1.38 12.68 -14.19
N THR A 118 0.92 13.88 -14.48
CA THR A 118 -0.15 14.60 -13.77
C THR A 118 -1.47 13.83 -13.70
N ILE A 119 -1.93 13.29 -14.83
CA ILE A 119 -3.25 12.65 -14.92
C ILE A 119 -3.32 11.46 -13.94
N PHE A 120 -2.31 10.60 -13.93
CA PHE A 120 -2.27 9.43 -13.06
C PHE A 120 -2.10 9.80 -11.59
N ALA A 121 -1.37 10.86 -11.29
CA ALA A 121 -1.26 11.40 -9.93
C ALA A 121 -2.62 11.89 -9.41
N CYS A 122 -3.36 12.65 -10.22
CA CYS A 122 -4.71 13.11 -9.88
C CYS A 122 -5.67 11.91 -9.74
N LEU A 123 -5.63 10.94 -10.66
CA LEU A 123 -6.46 9.73 -10.60
C LEU A 123 -6.16 8.92 -9.34
N PHE A 124 -4.90 8.80 -8.92
CA PHE A 124 -4.54 8.12 -7.68
C PHE A 124 -5.11 8.86 -6.46
N PHE A 125 -4.89 10.16 -6.37
CA PHE A 125 -5.28 10.93 -5.19
C PHE A 125 -6.80 11.07 -5.05
N LEU A 126 -7.53 11.14 -6.17
CA LEU A 126 -9.00 11.20 -6.22
C LEU A 126 -9.66 9.81 -6.28
N ASN A 127 -8.89 8.73 -6.24
CA ASN A 127 -9.43 7.39 -6.28
C ASN A 127 -10.33 7.13 -5.06
N PRO A 128 -11.61 6.77 -5.26
CA PRO A 128 -12.53 6.50 -4.15
C PRO A 128 -12.03 5.42 -3.20
N ILE A 129 -11.30 4.40 -3.69
CA ILE A 129 -10.71 3.36 -2.84
C ILE A 129 -9.74 3.98 -1.83
N SER A 130 -8.77 4.80 -2.29
CA SER A 130 -7.83 5.49 -1.40
C SER A 130 -8.54 6.44 -0.45
N ILE A 131 -9.54 7.20 -0.93
CA ILE A 131 -10.32 8.13 -0.11
C ILE A 131 -11.03 7.41 1.04
N ILE A 132 -11.69 6.27 0.75
CA ILE A 132 -12.43 5.52 1.76
C ILE A 132 -11.48 4.84 2.75
N ILE A 133 -10.39 4.24 2.25
CA ILE A 133 -9.44 3.53 3.10
C ILE A 133 -8.71 4.51 4.04
N SER A 134 -8.24 5.67 3.55
CA SER A 134 -7.57 6.65 4.40
C SER A 134 -8.54 7.44 5.28
N GLY A 135 -9.74 7.79 4.77
CA GLY A 135 -10.69 8.65 5.46
C GLY A 135 -11.60 7.91 6.44
N TYR A 136 -12.16 6.76 6.05
CA TYR A 136 -13.12 6.00 6.86
C TYR A 136 -12.45 4.88 7.65
N HIS A 137 -11.68 4.02 6.97
CA HIS A 137 -11.01 2.90 7.63
C HIS A 137 -9.81 3.33 8.47
N ASN A 138 -9.21 4.48 8.18
CA ASN A 138 -8.00 4.99 8.83
C ASN A 138 -6.80 4.02 8.75
N GLN A 139 -6.71 3.27 7.65
CA GLN A 139 -5.65 2.30 7.43
C GLN A 139 -4.38 2.96 6.90
N PHE A 140 -3.26 2.57 7.48
CA PHE A 140 -1.95 3.19 7.29
C PHE A 140 -1.00 2.40 6.37
N ASP A 141 -1.54 1.51 5.52
CA ASP A 141 -0.75 0.81 4.50
C ASP A 141 0.02 1.78 3.61
N ASN A 142 -0.60 2.93 3.30
CA ASN A 142 -0.01 4.00 2.52
C ASN A 142 1.27 4.57 3.15
N VAL A 143 1.41 4.60 4.46
CA VAL A 143 2.64 5.05 5.16
C VAL A 143 3.79 4.08 4.87
N SER A 144 3.53 2.78 4.99
CA SER A 144 4.51 1.74 4.64
C SER A 144 4.89 1.81 3.16
N ILE A 145 3.92 2.05 2.26
CA ILE A 145 4.17 2.21 0.81
C ILE A 145 5.03 3.45 0.54
N VAL A 146 4.77 4.58 1.20
CA VAL A 146 5.58 5.81 1.07
C VAL A 146 7.04 5.55 1.41
N LEU A 147 7.31 4.92 2.55
CA LEU A 147 8.66 4.58 2.98
C LEU A 147 9.37 3.70 1.95
N MET A 148 8.66 2.70 1.42
CA MET A 148 9.19 1.82 0.38
C MET A 148 9.42 2.55 -0.95
N CYS A 149 8.52 3.46 -1.35
CA CYS A 149 8.69 4.31 -2.54
C CYS A 149 9.95 5.18 -2.45
N PHE A 150 10.23 5.76 -1.28
CA PHE A 150 11.47 6.51 -1.07
C PHE A 150 12.71 5.60 -1.15
N ALA A 151 12.68 4.42 -0.54
CA ALA A 151 13.77 3.45 -0.66
C ALA A 151 14.03 3.07 -2.13
N VAL A 152 12.98 2.74 -2.88
CA VAL A 152 13.05 2.41 -4.30
C VAL A 152 13.60 3.59 -5.13
N SER A 153 13.14 4.82 -4.88
CA SER A 153 13.62 6.02 -5.58
C SER A 153 15.12 6.24 -5.37
N ILE A 154 15.62 5.99 -4.16
CA ILE A 154 17.04 6.09 -3.85
C ILE A 154 17.83 4.99 -4.59
N LEU A 155 17.32 3.78 -4.61
CA LEU A 155 17.98 2.63 -5.23
C LEU A 155 18.00 2.72 -6.76
N GLU A 156 16.99 3.27 -7.41
CA GLU A 156 16.98 3.47 -8.88
C GLU A 156 18.06 4.42 -9.36
N THR A 157 18.46 5.37 -8.52
CA THR A 157 19.58 6.28 -8.82
C THR A 157 20.94 5.70 -8.41
N SER A 158 20.97 4.51 -7.78
CA SER A 158 22.17 3.83 -7.32
C SER A 158 22.69 2.84 -8.36
N ARG A 159 24.04 2.69 -8.42
CA ARG A 159 24.63 1.54 -9.08
C ARG A 159 24.55 0.32 -8.15
N PHE A 160 24.16 -0.81 -8.68
CA PHE A 160 23.99 -2.04 -7.89
C PHE A 160 25.33 -2.73 -7.54
N ASP A 161 26.44 -2.27 -8.15
CA ASP A 161 27.78 -2.85 -8.00
C ASP A 161 28.55 -2.38 -6.76
N GLN A 162 28.26 -1.17 -6.24
CA GLN A 162 28.98 -0.58 -5.11
C GLN A 162 28.04 -0.25 -3.95
N PHE A 163 28.52 -0.46 -2.71
CA PHE A 163 27.83 -0.03 -1.50
C PHE A 163 28.10 1.45 -1.21
N ARG A 164 27.08 2.25 -0.98
CA ARG A 164 27.16 3.70 -0.75
C ARG A 164 26.34 4.11 0.46
N GLN A 165 26.57 5.29 1.00
CA GLN A 165 25.77 5.85 2.13
C GLN A 165 24.27 5.86 1.85
N ARG A 166 23.84 6.17 0.62
CA ARG A 166 22.43 6.12 0.22
C ARG A 166 21.81 4.72 0.31
N ASP A 167 22.61 3.66 0.19
CA ASP A 167 22.13 2.29 0.38
C ASP A 167 21.74 2.05 1.85
N LEU A 168 22.46 2.66 2.81
CA LEU A 168 22.07 2.65 4.23
C LEU A 168 20.73 3.33 4.46
N VAL A 169 20.50 4.49 3.83
CA VAL A 169 19.22 5.19 3.92
C VAL A 169 18.09 4.34 3.31
N ALA A 170 18.32 3.70 2.16
CA ALA A 170 17.33 2.82 1.55
C ALA A 170 17.03 1.61 2.44
N ILE A 171 18.05 0.97 3.03
CA ILE A 171 17.89 -0.14 3.98
C ILE A 171 17.08 0.30 5.20
N PHE A 172 17.41 1.48 5.77
CA PHE A 172 16.67 2.03 6.90
C PHE A 172 15.19 2.25 6.55
N LEU A 173 14.90 2.86 5.40
CA LEU A 173 13.53 3.10 4.93
C LEU A 173 12.77 1.78 4.68
N MET A 174 13.43 0.76 4.13
CA MET A 174 12.85 -0.58 3.96
C MET A 174 12.52 -1.20 5.32
N GLY A 175 13.44 -1.14 6.29
CA GLY A 175 13.22 -1.63 7.65
C GLY A 175 12.11 -0.86 8.37
N ALA A 176 12.08 0.46 8.26
CA ALA A 176 11.03 1.30 8.79
C ALA A 176 9.66 1.00 8.15
N SER A 177 9.62 0.73 6.84
CA SER A 177 8.40 0.31 6.14
C SER A 177 7.83 -0.98 6.76
N VAL A 178 8.66 -1.99 6.99
CA VAL A 178 8.24 -3.25 7.62
C VAL A 178 7.89 -3.05 9.10
N ALA A 179 8.64 -2.21 9.81
CA ALA A 179 8.35 -1.85 11.20
C ALA A 179 7.09 -0.97 11.36
N THR A 180 6.59 -0.37 10.29
CA THR A 180 5.28 0.27 10.25
C THR A 180 4.20 -0.78 10.00
N LYS A 181 4.31 -1.50 8.89
CA LYS A 181 3.36 -2.56 8.49
C LYS A 181 4.04 -3.60 7.60
N HIS A 182 3.72 -4.87 7.79
CA HIS A 182 4.41 -6.01 7.16
C HIS A 182 4.17 -6.16 5.65
N VAL A 183 3.49 -5.21 5.00
CA VAL A 183 3.11 -5.25 3.57
C VAL A 183 4.30 -5.61 2.67
N PHE A 184 5.50 -5.08 2.96
CA PHE A 184 6.69 -5.26 2.12
C PHE A 184 7.67 -6.32 2.63
N PHE A 185 7.25 -7.17 3.58
CA PHE A 185 8.11 -8.21 4.11
C PHE A 185 8.71 -9.07 2.99
N LEU A 186 7.88 -9.54 2.06
CA LEU A 186 8.32 -10.36 0.92
C LEU A 186 8.95 -9.55 -0.24
N PHE A 187 8.91 -8.22 -0.21
CA PHE A 187 9.57 -7.39 -1.23
C PHE A 187 11.08 -7.23 -0.97
N ILE A 188 11.51 -7.32 0.28
CA ILE A 188 12.93 -7.23 0.65
C ILE A 188 13.80 -8.24 -0.11
N PRO A 189 13.45 -9.55 -0.20
CA PRO A 189 14.14 -10.51 -1.04
C PRO A 189 14.22 -10.08 -2.52
N TRP A 190 13.16 -9.47 -3.08
CA TRP A 190 13.17 -9.01 -4.47
C TRP A 190 14.20 -7.92 -4.71
N VAL A 191 14.37 -7.00 -3.77
CA VAL A 191 15.39 -5.95 -3.82
C VAL A 191 16.79 -6.56 -3.64
N ALA A 192 16.96 -7.48 -2.70
CA ALA A 192 18.24 -8.17 -2.43
C ALA A 192 18.72 -8.96 -3.65
N LEU A 193 17.84 -9.68 -4.35
CA LEU A 193 18.17 -10.46 -5.55
C LEU A 193 18.75 -9.61 -6.70
N ARG A 194 18.48 -8.30 -6.72
CA ARG A 194 18.98 -7.36 -7.75
C ARG A 194 20.39 -6.88 -7.49
N GLN A 195 20.90 -7.03 -6.27
CA GLN A 195 22.27 -6.62 -5.96
C GLN A 195 23.25 -7.56 -6.68
N GLU A 196 24.33 -7.00 -7.21
CA GLU A 196 25.32 -7.80 -7.97
C GLU A 196 26.25 -8.56 -7.03
N LYS A 197 26.80 -7.87 -6.02
CA LYS A 197 27.76 -8.47 -5.09
C LYS A 197 27.07 -9.33 -4.03
N PRO A 198 27.56 -10.56 -3.74
CA PRO A 198 26.96 -11.45 -2.74
C PRO A 198 26.80 -10.80 -1.36
N ILE A 199 27.85 -10.09 -0.90
CA ILE A 199 27.79 -9.40 0.40
C ILE A 199 26.70 -8.32 0.44
N LYS A 200 26.51 -7.59 -0.66
CA LYS A 200 25.46 -6.58 -0.76
C LYS A 200 24.07 -7.24 -0.76
N LYS A 201 23.89 -8.40 -1.40
CA LYS A 201 22.66 -9.19 -1.33
C LYS A 201 22.32 -9.57 0.11
N VAL A 202 23.30 -10.06 0.85
CA VAL A 202 23.12 -10.45 2.26
C VAL A 202 22.74 -9.24 3.12
N ILE A 203 23.44 -8.11 2.96
CA ILE A 203 23.13 -6.88 3.69
C ILE A 203 21.70 -6.41 3.39
N PHE A 204 21.30 -6.34 2.11
CA PHE A 204 19.95 -5.91 1.72
C PHE A 204 18.87 -6.91 2.16
N LEU A 205 19.20 -8.18 2.27
CA LEU A 205 18.28 -9.20 2.74
C LEU A 205 18.06 -9.14 4.25
N ILE A 206 19.15 -8.99 5.03
CA ILE A 206 19.09 -9.16 6.48
C ILE A 206 18.82 -7.83 7.20
N SER A 207 19.48 -6.73 6.80
CA SER A 207 19.45 -5.50 7.58
C SER A 207 18.08 -4.87 7.75
N PRO A 208 17.15 -4.86 6.76
CA PRO A 208 15.79 -4.34 6.99
C PRO A 208 15.01 -5.14 8.05
N TYR A 209 15.18 -6.47 8.10
CA TYR A 209 14.55 -7.29 9.13
C TYR A 209 15.19 -7.07 10.50
N LEU A 210 16.51 -6.85 10.57
CA LEU A 210 17.16 -6.48 11.83
C LEU A 210 16.63 -5.14 12.36
N ILE A 211 16.43 -4.16 11.51
CA ILE A 211 15.82 -2.87 11.91
C ILE A 211 14.42 -3.10 12.49
N PHE A 212 13.60 -3.95 11.86
CA PHE A 212 12.29 -4.32 12.39
C PHE A 212 12.41 -5.00 13.76
N ILE A 213 13.28 -6.00 13.91
CA ILE A 213 13.48 -6.73 15.18
C ILE A 213 13.98 -5.76 16.28
N VAL A 214 14.97 -4.93 15.96
CA VAL A 214 15.52 -3.94 16.90
C VAL A 214 14.47 -2.90 17.32
N SER A 215 13.54 -2.55 16.42
CA SER A 215 12.45 -1.63 16.77
C SER A 215 11.51 -2.18 17.84
N LEU A 216 11.41 -3.51 17.99
CA LEU A 216 10.62 -4.19 19.02
C LEU A 216 11.36 -4.30 20.36
N ALA A 217 12.69 -4.10 20.39
CA ALA A 217 13.51 -4.31 21.58
C ALA A 217 13.03 -3.60 22.85
N PRO A 218 12.50 -2.36 22.81
CA PRO A 218 11.98 -1.69 24.01
C PRO A 218 10.85 -2.43 24.73
N PHE A 219 10.13 -3.30 24.01
CA PHE A 219 8.92 -3.96 24.48
C PHE A 219 9.13 -5.45 24.81
N VAL A 220 10.28 -6.03 24.46
CA VAL A 220 10.56 -7.46 24.63
C VAL A 220 10.47 -7.89 26.10
N GLY A 221 10.98 -7.08 27.03
CA GLY A 221 10.99 -7.41 28.46
C GLY A 221 9.60 -7.50 29.09
N SER A 222 8.64 -6.73 28.60
CA SER A 222 7.29 -6.65 29.17
C SER A 222 6.23 -7.44 28.37
N SER A 223 6.48 -7.76 27.10
CA SER A 223 5.42 -8.23 26.20
C SER A 223 5.86 -9.22 25.14
N TRP A 224 6.94 -9.97 25.38
CA TRP A 224 7.47 -10.90 24.38
C TRP A 224 6.41 -11.90 23.86
N ASP A 225 5.65 -12.53 24.75
CA ASP A 225 4.64 -13.50 24.36
C ASP A 225 3.53 -12.89 23.53
N ALA A 226 3.11 -11.67 23.86
CA ALA A 226 2.11 -10.93 23.12
C ALA A 226 2.65 -10.48 21.74
N ILE A 227 3.89 -10.03 21.65
CA ILE A 227 4.55 -9.68 20.38
C ILE A 227 4.69 -10.94 19.52
N PHE A 228 5.17 -12.03 20.10
CA PHE A 228 5.38 -13.28 19.38
C PHE A 228 4.07 -13.84 18.81
N SER A 229 3.00 -13.85 19.60
CA SER A 229 1.68 -14.35 19.17
C SER A 229 1.00 -13.40 18.17
N ASN A 230 1.02 -12.07 18.43
CA ASN A 230 0.23 -11.09 17.69
C ASN A 230 0.97 -10.51 16.47
N VAL A 231 2.30 -10.62 16.38
CA VAL A 231 3.08 -10.07 15.26
C VAL A 231 3.74 -11.19 14.46
N ILE A 232 4.47 -12.09 15.13
CA ILE A 232 5.28 -13.11 14.44
C ILE A 232 4.42 -14.30 14.02
N LEU A 233 3.56 -14.80 14.91
CA LEU A 233 2.65 -15.91 14.62
C LEU A 233 1.26 -15.47 14.19
N TYR A 234 1.05 -14.14 14.03
CA TYR A 234 -0.26 -13.62 13.63
C TYR A 234 -0.73 -14.24 12.33
N ARG A 235 -1.96 -14.76 12.37
CA ARG A 235 -2.66 -15.26 11.21
C ARG A 235 -3.97 -14.50 11.09
N SER A 236 -4.12 -13.75 10.02
CA SER A 236 -5.40 -13.19 9.64
C SER A 236 -6.38 -14.31 9.30
N GLU A 237 -7.68 -14.08 9.50
CA GLU A 237 -8.70 -14.98 8.97
C GLU A 237 -8.48 -15.18 7.47
N ALA A 238 -8.15 -16.41 7.11
CA ALA A 238 -7.81 -16.75 5.75
C ALA A 238 -9.09 -16.96 4.94
N ASN A 239 -9.56 -15.91 4.25
CA ASN A 239 -10.67 -16.02 3.29
C ASN A 239 -10.25 -16.62 1.94
N ARG A 240 -8.95 -16.79 1.70
CA ARG A 240 -8.32 -17.51 0.58
C ARG A 240 -8.91 -17.21 -0.81
N PRO A 241 -9.12 -15.94 -1.23
CA PRO A 241 -9.97 -15.64 -2.38
C PRO A 241 -9.51 -16.27 -3.68
N PHE A 242 -8.21 -16.16 -4.01
CA PHE A 242 -7.64 -16.77 -5.20
C PHE A 242 -7.61 -18.30 -5.13
N TRP A 243 -7.22 -18.84 -3.98
CA TRP A 243 -7.01 -20.27 -3.78
C TRP A 243 -8.32 -21.06 -3.84
N ASN A 244 -9.39 -20.48 -3.30
CA ASN A 244 -10.74 -21.05 -3.40
C ASN A 244 -11.24 -21.07 -4.86
N LEU A 245 -10.92 -20.03 -5.66
CA LEU A 245 -11.30 -19.99 -7.08
C LEU A 245 -10.70 -21.12 -7.90
N ILE A 246 -9.45 -21.49 -7.63
CA ILE A 246 -8.76 -22.55 -8.36
C ILE A 246 -8.98 -23.94 -7.73
N GLY A 247 -9.87 -24.04 -6.74
CA GLY A 247 -10.25 -25.31 -6.11
C GLY A 247 -9.16 -25.94 -5.25
N ILE A 248 -8.15 -25.15 -4.82
CA ILE A 248 -7.13 -25.59 -3.88
C ILE A 248 -7.69 -25.42 -2.46
N ASP A 249 -8.50 -26.36 -2.06
CA ASP A 249 -8.90 -26.52 -0.67
C ASP A 249 -7.98 -27.56 -0.01
N LEU A 250 -6.91 -27.08 0.60
CA LEU A 250 -6.00 -27.91 1.39
C LEU A 250 -6.61 -28.15 2.78
N ALA A 251 -7.81 -28.73 2.81
CA ALA A 251 -8.47 -29.32 3.99
C ALA A 251 -8.11 -28.67 5.34
N GLY A 252 -8.36 -27.37 5.48
CA GLY A 252 -8.17 -26.64 6.75
C GLY A 252 -6.74 -26.18 7.04
N ASP A 253 -5.69 -26.61 6.32
CA ASP A 253 -4.31 -26.18 6.59
C ASP A 253 -3.97 -24.82 5.95
N SER A 254 -4.17 -23.75 6.73
CA SER A 254 -3.78 -22.39 6.34
C SER A 254 -2.27 -22.22 6.14
N SER A 255 -1.45 -23.11 6.73
CA SER A 255 0.01 -23.07 6.67
C SER A 255 0.50 -23.44 5.27
N ALA A 256 -0.10 -24.46 4.65
CA ALA A 256 0.25 -24.92 3.31
C ALA A 256 -0.03 -23.83 2.26
N ILE A 257 -1.18 -23.16 2.34
CA ILE A 257 -1.51 -22.05 1.43
C ILE A 257 -0.56 -20.86 1.61
N THR A 258 -0.22 -20.53 2.86
CA THR A 258 0.77 -19.48 3.14
C THR A 258 2.13 -19.83 2.56
N PHE A 259 2.55 -21.09 2.68
CA PHE A 259 3.81 -21.56 2.10
C PHE A 259 3.81 -21.46 0.56
N ILE A 260 2.74 -21.91 -0.11
CA ILE A 260 2.59 -21.80 -1.56
C ILE A 260 2.58 -20.31 -1.98
N PHE A 261 1.89 -19.45 -1.25
CA PHE A 261 1.91 -18.02 -1.51
C PHE A 261 3.32 -17.44 -1.45
N VAL A 262 4.13 -17.79 -0.44
CA VAL A 262 5.53 -17.36 -0.36
C VAL A 262 6.33 -17.84 -1.57
N ILE A 263 6.14 -19.10 -2.00
CA ILE A 263 6.79 -19.63 -3.22
C ILE A 263 6.38 -18.82 -4.46
N VAL A 264 5.09 -18.55 -4.65
CA VAL A 264 4.59 -17.73 -5.76
C VAL A 264 5.24 -16.35 -5.75
N MET A 265 5.33 -15.70 -4.60
CA MET A 265 5.98 -14.41 -4.45
C MET A 265 7.49 -14.49 -4.76
N CYS A 266 8.19 -15.55 -4.33
CA CYS A 266 9.60 -15.76 -4.67
C CYS A 266 9.80 -15.92 -6.19
N ILE A 267 8.98 -16.74 -6.85
CA ILE A 267 9.02 -16.93 -8.31
C ILE A 267 8.77 -15.60 -9.03
N ALA A 268 7.76 -14.83 -8.62
CA ALA A 268 7.46 -13.52 -9.17
C ALA A 268 8.64 -12.55 -9.02
N GLY A 269 9.34 -12.58 -7.88
CA GLY A 269 10.55 -11.80 -7.65
C GLY A 269 11.70 -12.16 -8.60
N LEU A 270 11.89 -13.45 -8.86
CA LEU A 270 12.90 -13.93 -9.81
C LEU A 270 12.55 -13.52 -11.25
N MET A 271 11.28 -13.66 -11.66
CA MET A 271 10.82 -13.29 -12.99
C MET A 271 10.94 -11.78 -13.27
N THR A 272 10.72 -10.96 -12.25
CA THR A 272 10.77 -9.49 -12.38
C THR A 272 12.16 -8.90 -12.16
N LYS A 273 13.19 -9.70 -11.93
CA LYS A 273 14.55 -9.23 -11.61
C LYS A 273 15.13 -8.22 -12.61
N LYS A 274 14.78 -8.32 -13.90
CA LYS A 274 15.26 -7.43 -14.96
C LYS A 274 14.35 -6.22 -15.22
N VAL A 275 13.17 -6.18 -14.62
CA VAL A 275 12.21 -5.07 -14.73
C VAL A 275 12.68 -3.89 -13.88
N ALA A 276 12.44 -2.63 -14.25
CA ALA A 276 12.78 -1.46 -13.43
C ALA A 276 12.22 -1.60 -12.00
N LEU A 277 12.97 -1.16 -10.99
CA LEU A 277 12.61 -1.41 -9.59
C LEU A 277 11.26 -0.78 -9.20
N THR A 278 10.97 0.41 -9.72
CA THR A 278 9.65 1.07 -9.55
C THR A 278 8.52 0.25 -10.15
N GLN A 279 8.68 -0.30 -11.35
CA GLN A 279 7.65 -1.17 -11.95
C GLN A 279 7.50 -2.47 -11.16
N THR A 280 8.60 -2.99 -10.61
CA THR A 280 8.58 -4.18 -9.75
C THR A 280 7.84 -3.92 -8.45
N LEU A 281 7.95 -2.72 -7.86
CA LEU A 281 7.17 -2.33 -6.70
C LEU A 281 5.67 -2.35 -7.00
N TYR A 282 5.24 -1.81 -8.14
CA TYR A 282 3.85 -1.87 -8.56
C TYR A 282 3.36 -3.31 -8.78
N LEU A 283 4.17 -4.14 -9.47
CA LEU A 283 3.86 -5.56 -9.67
C LEU A 283 3.76 -6.31 -8.34
N TYR A 284 4.67 -6.02 -7.41
CA TYR A 284 4.62 -6.61 -6.07
C TYR A 284 3.28 -6.30 -5.36
N CYS A 285 2.84 -5.04 -5.36
CA CYS A 285 1.56 -4.65 -4.77
C CYS A 285 0.37 -5.40 -5.38
N LEU A 286 0.40 -5.63 -6.70
CA LEU A 286 -0.64 -6.40 -7.39
C LEU A 286 -0.58 -7.89 -7.06
N PHE A 287 0.60 -8.51 -7.11
CA PHE A 287 0.78 -9.92 -6.79
C PHE A 287 0.47 -10.21 -5.31
N LEU A 288 0.92 -9.34 -4.42
CA LEU A 288 0.61 -9.45 -2.99
C LEU A 288 -0.89 -9.60 -2.77
N VAL A 289 -1.70 -8.72 -3.37
CA VAL A 289 -3.16 -8.75 -3.17
C VAL A 289 -3.82 -9.86 -3.97
N ALA A 290 -3.39 -10.10 -5.22
CA ALA A 290 -4.00 -11.14 -6.07
C ALA A 290 -3.82 -12.54 -5.48
N PHE A 291 -2.68 -12.84 -4.86
CA PHE A 291 -2.34 -14.19 -4.37
C PHE A 291 -2.36 -14.32 -2.85
N SER A 292 -2.69 -13.24 -2.11
CA SER A 292 -2.73 -13.30 -0.64
C SER A 292 -3.67 -14.41 -0.14
N PRO A 293 -3.28 -15.17 0.88
CA PRO A 293 -4.17 -16.10 1.55
C PRO A 293 -5.30 -15.42 2.33
N ALA A 294 -5.15 -14.11 2.60
CA ALA A 294 -6.16 -13.30 3.28
C ALA A 294 -6.23 -11.92 2.64
N ILE A 295 -7.43 -11.50 2.24
CA ILE A 295 -7.71 -10.16 1.71
C ILE A 295 -8.73 -9.48 2.61
N MET A 296 -8.43 -8.25 2.99
CA MET A 296 -9.31 -7.35 3.72
C MET A 296 -9.51 -6.05 2.92
N ASN A 297 -10.49 -5.25 3.28
CA ASN A 297 -10.84 -4.01 2.56
C ASN A 297 -9.63 -3.07 2.35
N GLN A 298 -8.72 -2.97 3.32
CA GLN A 298 -7.54 -2.12 3.22
C GLN A 298 -6.57 -2.54 2.09
N TYR A 299 -6.51 -3.83 1.76
CA TYR A 299 -5.61 -4.32 0.70
C TYR A 299 -6.02 -3.81 -0.69
N LEU A 300 -7.28 -3.40 -0.85
CA LEU A 300 -7.75 -2.80 -2.10
C LEU A 300 -6.98 -1.51 -2.44
N ALA A 301 -6.55 -0.72 -1.43
CA ALA A 301 -5.73 0.46 -1.66
C ALA A 301 -4.30 0.11 -2.12
N ILE A 302 -3.73 -0.98 -1.60
CA ILE A 302 -2.41 -1.47 -2.03
C ILE A 302 -2.44 -1.85 -3.51
N ALA A 303 -3.44 -2.65 -3.92
CA ALA A 303 -3.60 -3.03 -5.32
C ALA A 303 -3.95 -1.84 -6.22
N ALA A 304 -4.74 -0.86 -5.74
CA ALA A 304 -5.03 0.36 -6.47
C ALA A 304 -3.78 1.18 -6.78
N PHE A 305 -2.82 1.28 -5.84
CA PHE A 305 -1.53 1.90 -6.09
C PHE A 305 -0.75 1.18 -7.20
N GLY A 306 -0.65 -0.15 -7.13
CA GLY A 306 -0.01 -0.95 -8.17
C GLY A 306 -0.70 -0.81 -9.54
N ALA A 307 -2.04 -0.87 -9.56
CA ALA A 307 -2.83 -0.79 -10.78
C ALA A 307 -2.73 0.58 -11.47
N ILE A 308 -2.64 1.68 -10.72
CA ILE A 308 -2.42 3.02 -11.29
C ILE A 308 -0.99 3.14 -11.82
N GLY A 309 0.00 2.58 -11.10
CA GLY A 309 1.39 2.57 -11.53
C GLY A 309 1.61 1.85 -12.88
N LEU A 310 0.87 0.77 -13.13
CA LEU A 310 0.91 -0.03 -14.37
C LEU A 310 -0.35 0.13 -15.22
N PHE A 311 -1.06 1.23 -15.09
CA PHE A 311 -2.41 1.42 -15.60
C PHE A 311 -2.58 0.97 -17.07
N ASN A 312 -3.61 0.17 -17.25
CA ASN A 312 -4.17 -0.21 -18.52
C ASN A 312 -5.70 -0.43 -18.38
N VAL A 313 -6.40 -0.57 -19.49
CA VAL A 313 -7.87 -0.71 -19.48
C VAL A 313 -8.37 -1.95 -18.74
N GLY A 314 -7.54 -3.00 -18.63
CA GLY A 314 -7.87 -4.22 -17.89
C GLY A 314 -8.02 -4.00 -16.38
N PHE A 315 -7.49 -2.90 -15.80
CA PHE A 315 -7.71 -2.58 -14.40
C PHE A 315 -8.98 -1.76 -14.12
N ILE A 316 -9.68 -1.25 -15.14
CA ILE A 316 -10.89 -0.47 -14.94
C ILE A 316 -11.96 -1.26 -14.16
N PRO A 317 -12.27 -2.52 -14.49
CA PRO A 317 -13.24 -3.31 -13.72
C PRO A 317 -12.86 -3.45 -12.24
N TYR A 318 -11.57 -3.58 -11.94
CA TYR A 318 -11.09 -3.61 -10.55
C TYR A 318 -11.44 -2.32 -9.80
N PHE A 319 -11.14 -1.14 -10.38
CA PHE A 319 -11.45 0.14 -9.72
C PHE A 319 -12.94 0.33 -9.51
N VAL A 320 -13.75 0.01 -10.51
CA VAL A 320 -15.21 0.14 -10.43
C VAL A 320 -15.79 -0.77 -9.36
N TYR A 321 -15.43 -2.06 -9.40
CA TYR A 321 -15.94 -3.05 -8.44
C TYR A 321 -15.46 -2.79 -7.01
N SER A 322 -14.17 -2.48 -6.82
CA SER A 322 -13.62 -2.18 -5.48
C SER A 322 -14.26 -0.93 -4.87
N THR A 323 -14.53 0.10 -5.69
CA THR A 323 -15.28 1.28 -5.24
C THR A 323 -16.70 0.91 -4.82
N TYR A 324 -17.43 0.16 -5.65
CA TYR A 324 -18.76 -0.31 -5.34
C TYR A 324 -18.80 -1.14 -4.05
N TRP A 325 -17.87 -2.09 -3.89
CA TRP A 325 -17.71 -2.90 -2.70
C TRP A 325 -17.55 -2.05 -1.43
N LEU A 326 -16.63 -1.10 -1.42
CA LEU A 326 -16.37 -0.22 -0.27
C LEU A 326 -17.51 0.74 0.04
N LEU A 327 -18.35 1.06 -0.95
CA LEU A 327 -19.55 1.87 -0.71
C LEU A 327 -20.68 1.06 -0.07
N LYS A 328 -20.79 -0.23 -0.35
CA LYS A 328 -21.94 -1.06 0.03
C LYS A 328 -21.68 -2.04 1.17
N ASN A 329 -20.46 -2.56 1.29
CA ASN A 329 -20.11 -3.58 2.27
C ASN A 329 -20.37 -3.12 3.71
N GLU A 330 -20.72 -4.07 4.60
CA GLU A 330 -20.97 -3.82 6.03
C GLU A 330 -19.80 -3.16 6.75
N ASN A 331 -18.56 -3.50 6.36
CA ASN A 331 -17.34 -2.86 6.82
C ASN A 331 -16.92 -1.64 5.97
N GLY A 332 -17.75 -1.17 5.05
CA GLY A 332 -17.57 0.02 4.23
C GLY A 332 -18.48 1.16 4.67
N LEU A 333 -18.78 2.07 3.74
CA LEU A 333 -19.61 3.26 4.02
C LEU A 333 -21.11 3.00 4.16
N GLN A 334 -21.57 1.80 3.85
CA GLN A 334 -22.97 1.36 3.93
C GLN A 334 -23.97 2.29 3.21
N ILE A 335 -23.60 2.80 2.03
CA ILE A 335 -24.46 3.69 1.24
C ILE A 335 -25.44 2.84 0.42
N SER A 336 -26.65 2.64 0.96
CA SER A 336 -27.69 1.79 0.37
C SER A 336 -28.29 2.29 -0.96
N ARG A 337 -28.03 3.54 -1.36
CA ARG A 337 -28.66 4.16 -2.55
C ARG A 337 -28.09 3.71 -3.91
N PHE A 338 -26.98 3.00 -3.92
CA PHE A 338 -26.35 2.48 -5.14
C PHE A 338 -26.66 0.99 -5.30
N GLU A 339 -27.83 0.64 -5.82
CA GLU A 339 -28.17 -0.73 -6.18
C GLU A 339 -27.95 -0.94 -7.67
N ILE A 340 -26.94 -1.73 -8.02
CA ILE A 340 -26.69 -2.18 -9.39
C ILE A 340 -26.79 -3.70 -9.35
N SER A 341 -27.91 -4.25 -9.81
CA SER A 341 -28.30 -5.65 -9.63
C SER A 341 -27.25 -6.68 -10.06
N TRP A 342 -26.48 -6.43 -11.12
CA TRP A 342 -25.44 -7.35 -11.53
C TRP A 342 -24.15 -7.23 -10.68
N PHE A 343 -23.85 -6.06 -10.10
CA PHE A 343 -22.80 -5.94 -9.10
C PHE A 343 -23.18 -6.64 -7.80
N ASP A 344 -24.46 -6.62 -7.41
CA ASP A 344 -24.95 -7.37 -6.26
C ASP A 344 -24.79 -8.88 -6.45
N TYR A 345 -24.89 -9.36 -7.70
CA TYR A 345 -24.56 -10.75 -8.00
C TYR A 345 -23.06 -11.04 -7.78
N LEU A 346 -22.17 -10.14 -8.18
CA LEU A 346 -20.73 -10.30 -7.94
C LEU A 346 -20.35 -10.22 -6.46
N THR A 347 -21.10 -9.47 -5.62
CA THR A 347 -20.84 -9.40 -4.17
C THR A 347 -21.08 -10.74 -3.47
N LYS A 348 -21.85 -11.66 -4.07
CA LYS A 348 -22.02 -13.03 -3.55
C LYS A 348 -20.69 -13.82 -3.56
N PHE A 349 -19.76 -13.47 -4.44
CA PHE A 349 -18.41 -14.07 -4.48
C PHE A 349 -17.43 -13.39 -3.51
N GLU A 350 -17.92 -12.43 -2.71
CA GLU A 350 -17.14 -11.72 -1.70
C GLU A 350 -15.76 -11.26 -2.23
N PHE A 351 -14.70 -11.59 -1.49
CA PHE A 351 -13.34 -11.22 -1.87
C PHE A 351 -12.78 -11.97 -3.09
N GLN A 352 -13.42 -13.04 -3.56
CA GLN A 352 -12.93 -13.86 -4.68
C GLN A 352 -12.90 -13.10 -6.02
N SER A 353 -13.73 -12.08 -6.16
CA SER A 353 -13.78 -11.26 -7.38
C SER A 353 -12.50 -10.42 -7.58
N PHE A 354 -11.84 -9.97 -6.51
CA PHE A 354 -10.69 -9.06 -6.62
C PHE A 354 -9.47 -9.70 -7.30
N PRO A 355 -9.01 -10.92 -6.94
CA PRO A 355 -7.94 -11.60 -7.67
C PRO A 355 -8.20 -11.72 -9.16
N VAL A 356 -9.42 -12.10 -9.55
CA VAL A 356 -9.79 -12.23 -10.96
C VAL A 356 -9.63 -10.91 -11.71
N LEU A 357 -10.17 -9.84 -11.14
CA LEU A 357 -10.10 -8.51 -11.75
C LEU A 357 -8.67 -7.96 -11.83
N LEU A 358 -7.84 -8.26 -10.83
CA LEU A 358 -6.42 -7.91 -10.85
C LEU A 358 -5.64 -8.73 -11.88
N LEU A 359 -5.90 -10.05 -11.97
CA LEU A 359 -5.27 -10.91 -12.95
C LEU A 359 -5.63 -10.52 -14.38
N PHE A 360 -6.86 -10.09 -14.64
CA PHE A 360 -7.26 -9.57 -15.94
C PHE A 360 -6.40 -8.36 -16.36
N GLY A 361 -6.20 -7.40 -15.47
CA GLY A 361 -5.30 -6.28 -15.71
C GLY A 361 -3.83 -6.67 -15.89
N LEU A 362 -3.34 -7.65 -15.11
CA LEU A 362 -1.98 -8.16 -15.22
C LEU A 362 -1.74 -8.91 -16.54
N VAL A 363 -2.66 -9.78 -16.94
CA VAL A 363 -2.58 -10.49 -18.24
C VAL A 363 -2.54 -9.47 -19.38
N TRP A 364 -3.41 -8.47 -19.36
CA TRP A 364 -3.40 -7.39 -20.34
C TRP A 364 -2.06 -6.64 -20.38
N PHE A 365 -1.48 -6.36 -19.22
CA PHE A 365 -0.17 -5.71 -19.11
C PHE A 365 0.93 -6.56 -19.77
N PHE A 366 1.02 -7.85 -19.43
CA PHE A 366 2.05 -8.73 -19.96
C PHE A 366 1.89 -9.03 -21.47
N LEU A 367 0.66 -9.15 -21.95
CA LEU A 367 0.40 -9.30 -23.39
C LEU A 367 0.88 -8.07 -24.16
N LYS A 368 0.62 -6.87 -23.65
CA LYS A 368 1.03 -5.62 -24.29
C LYS A 368 2.56 -5.47 -24.33
N VAL A 369 3.25 -5.78 -23.24
CA VAL A 369 4.72 -5.72 -23.20
C VAL A 369 5.34 -6.70 -24.17
N ASN A 370 4.89 -7.96 -24.22
CA ASN A 370 5.42 -8.97 -25.10
C ASN A 370 5.13 -8.72 -26.60
N PHE A 371 4.02 -8.03 -26.92
CA PHE A 371 3.66 -7.72 -28.31
C PHE A 371 4.47 -6.57 -28.90
N PHE A 372 4.86 -5.59 -28.08
CA PHE A 372 5.58 -4.40 -28.54
C PHE A 372 7.10 -4.58 -28.55
N ASP A 373 7.68 -5.37 -27.64
CA ASP A 373 9.14 -5.63 -27.63
C ASP A 373 9.61 -6.57 -28.75
N LYS A 374 8.71 -7.28 -29.44
CA LYS A 374 9.06 -8.11 -30.62
C LYS A 374 9.07 -7.35 -31.95
N ASN A 375 8.62 -6.09 -31.95
CA ASN A 375 8.52 -5.25 -33.16
C ASN A 375 9.43 -4.00 -33.11
N CYS A 376 10.33 -3.91 -32.13
CA CYS A 376 11.46 -3.01 -32.06
C CYS A 376 12.76 -3.81 -32.12
#